data_3eb2c6337eaf46f8958b7c2ed6dd06eb
#
_entry.id   3eb2c6337eaf46f8958b7c2ed6dd06eb
#
_cell.length_a   1.000
_cell.length_b   1.000
_cell.length_c   1.000
_cell.angle_alpha   90.00
_cell.angle_beta   90.00
_cell.angle_gamma   90.00
#
_symmetry.space_group_name_H-M   'P 1'
#
loop_
_entity.id
_entity.type
_entity.pdbx_description
1 polymer ?
#
loop_
_entity_poly.entity_id
_entity_poly.type
_entity_poly.pdbx_seq_one_letter_code
_entity_poly.pdbx_strand_id
1 'polypeptide(L)'
;MLLLELLLGLIRFLLGAALFSFMNVVAWRLPRGMDPLKGRSVCPQCGHTLGAPDLVPVFSWLFLRGRCRHCGAHIPARYLLVELLGGVLALGCTRRYGAAYALPGGLFGMSWAALLALAVCGILLSVSLIDAETQTIPDRLNLALAVCGAVSVLLSPADWLPHVIGAFCVSVPMFLLCLVIDGAFGGGDIKLMAAAGLFLGWQHTLLAMFFGILFGGVYGICLLAAKKAGKKDHFAFGPFLCAGIVIAMLFGGPILDWYCAFL
;
A
#
# COMPACT_ATOMS: atom_id res chain seq x y z
N MET A 1 -12.29 12.79 27.69
CA MET A 1 -12.36 11.66 26.73
C MET A 1 -12.32 12.14 25.30
N LEU A 2 -13.26 12.98 24.82
CA LEU A 2 -13.32 13.46 23.44
C LEU A 2 -12.03 14.14 22.95
N LEU A 3 -11.46 15.06 23.74
CA LEU A 3 -10.22 15.77 23.39
C LEU A 3 -9.05 14.80 23.22
N LEU A 4 -8.91 13.81 24.07
CA LEU A 4 -7.86 12.78 23.98
C LEU A 4 -8.00 11.98 22.67
N GLU A 5 -9.22 11.55 22.34
CA GLU A 5 -9.49 10.82 21.09
C GLU A 5 -9.17 11.65 19.84
N LEU A 6 -9.50 12.95 19.86
CA LEU A 6 -9.16 13.86 18.77
C LEU A 6 -7.65 14.04 18.61
N LEU A 7 -6.92 14.21 19.72
CA LEU A 7 -5.46 14.31 19.71
C LEU A 7 -4.80 13.04 19.21
N LEU A 8 -5.26 11.87 19.69
CA LEU A 8 -4.75 10.58 19.21
C LEU A 8 -5.09 10.36 17.73
N GLY A 9 -6.28 10.76 17.30
CA GLY A 9 -6.67 10.72 15.89
C GLY A 9 -5.73 11.56 15.02
N LEU A 10 -5.39 12.76 15.47
CA LEU A 10 -4.43 13.62 14.77
C LEU A 10 -3.03 13.00 14.72
N ILE A 11 -2.55 12.44 15.83
CA ILE A 11 -1.23 11.76 15.89
C ILE A 11 -1.20 10.57 14.93
N ARG A 12 -2.23 9.74 14.91
CA ARG A 12 -2.35 8.59 13.99
C ARG A 12 -2.35 9.04 12.52
N PHE A 13 -3.10 10.10 12.23
CA PHE A 13 -3.15 10.70 10.89
C PHE A 13 -1.77 11.18 10.45
N LEU A 14 -1.08 11.95 11.29
CA LEU A 14 0.26 12.45 10.99
C LEU A 14 1.30 11.34 10.85
N LEU A 15 1.20 10.29 11.66
CA LEU A 15 2.05 9.10 11.55
C LEU A 15 1.87 8.43 10.18
N GLY A 16 0.63 8.21 9.76
CA GLY A 16 0.33 7.65 8.45
C GLY A 16 0.81 8.53 7.31
N ALA A 17 0.57 9.84 7.39
CA ALA A 17 1.02 10.80 6.40
C ALA A 17 2.55 10.83 6.29
N ALA A 18 3.29 10.80 7.42
CA ALA A 18 4.74 10.74 7.44
C ALA A 18 5.30 9.44 6.85
N LEU A 19 4.70 8.29 7.19
CA LEU A 19 5.07 7.01 6.60
C LEU A 19 4.90 7.04 5.07
N PHE A 20 3.77 7.52 4.58
CA PHE A 20 3.48 7.57 3.15
C PHE A 20 4.35 8.59 2.40
N SER A 21 4.68 9.71 3.02
CA SER A 21 5.68 10.64 2.50
C SER A 21 7.04 9.95 2.31
N PHE A 22 7.48 9.17 3.30
CA PHE A 22 8.71 8.37 3.19
C PHE A 22 8.59 7.27 2.13
N MET A 23 7.48 6.54 2.06
CA MET A 23 7.27 5.49 1.06
C MET A 23 7.23 6.03 -0.37
N ASN A 24 6.80 7.28 -0.58
CA ASN A 24 6.94 7.97 -1.86
C ASN A 24 8.42 8.21 -2.23
N VAL A 25 9.30 8.49 -1.27
CA VAL A 25 10.76 8.57 -1.49
C VAL A 25 11.32 7.18 -1.83
N VAL A 26 10.88 6.12 -1.15
CA VAL A 26 11.25 4.72 -1.46
C VAL A 26 10.88 4.40 -2.92
N ALA A 27 9.64 4.71 -3.32
CA ALA A 27 9.14 4.46 -4.67
C ALA A 27 9.98 5.20 -5.74
N TRP A 28 10.48 6.40 -5.46
CA TRP A 28 11.29 7.15 -6.38
C TRP A 28 12.75 6.66 -6.44
N ARG A 29 13.36 6.32 -5.29
CA ARG A 29 14.79 5.96 -5.17
C ARG A 29 15.08 4.52 -5.57
N LEU A 30 14.21 3.58 -5.16
CA LEU A 30 14.47 2.15 -5.30
C LEU A 30 14.69 1.70 -6.75
N PRO A 31 13.86 2.11 -7.75
CA PRO A 31 14.08 1.72 -9.15
C PRO A 31 15.36 2.32 -9.75
N ARG A 32 15.86 3.42 -9.15
CA ARG A 32 17.08 4.13 -9.59
C ARG A 32 18.36 3.58 -8.94
N GLY A 33 18.25 2.48 -8.17
CA GLY A 33 19.38 1.89 -7.46
C GLY A 33 19.92 2.72 -6.30
N MET A 34 19.19 3.76 -5.88
CA MET A 34 19.57 4.62 -4.76
C MET A 34 19.09 4.04 -3.43
N ASP A 35 19.89 4.21 -2.39
CA ASP A 35 19.51 3.82 -1.03
C ASP A 35 18.38 4.75 -0.51
N PRO A 36 17.18 4.23 -0.20
CA PRO A 36 16.09 5.05 0.28
C PRO A 36 16.33 5.66 1.67
N LEU A 37 17.21 5.05 2.47
CA LEU A 37 17.52 5.50 3.84
C LEU A 37 18.66 6.53 3.89
N LYS A 38 19.48 6.64 2.83
CA LYS A 38 20.61 7.56 2.79
C LYS A 38 20.29 8.84 2.04
N GLY A 39 20.78 9.95 2.58
CA GLY A 39 20.63 11.27 1.98
C GLY A 39 19.38 12.02 2.43
N ARG A 40 19.40 13.33 2.23
CA ARG A 40 18.31 14.25 2.56
C ARG A 40 17.39 14.46 1.38
N SER A 41 16.16 14.90 1.64
CA SER A 41 15.25 15.36 0.60
C SER A 41 15.71 16.72 0.07
N VAL A 42 15.73 16.86 -1.25
CA VAL A 42 16.17 18.10 -1.92
C VAL A 42 15.09 18.55 -2.91
N CYS A 43 15.02 19.84 -3.15
CA CYS A 43 14.20 20.37 -4.22
C CYS A 43 14.82 20.00 -5.57
N PRO A 44 14.09 19.34 -6.50
CA PRO A 44 14.66 18.90 -7.77
C PRO A 44 15.04 20.06 -8.71
N GLN A 45 14.50 21.26 -8.49
CA GLN A 45 14.77 22.44 -9.33
C GLN A 45 15.99 23.25 -8.86
N CYS A 46 16.11 23.51 -7.55
CA CYS A 46 17.20 24.36 -7.04
C CYS A 46 18.25 23.60 -6.23
N GLY A 47 18.11 22.28 -6.03
CA GLY A 47 19.04 21.47 -5.24
C GLY A 47 19.08 21.78 -3.74
N HIS A 48 18.27 22.76 -3.26
CA HIS A 48 18.25 23.11 -1.84
C HIS A 48 17.75 21.96 -1.00
N THR A 49 18.43 21.67 0.12
CA THR A 49 18.06 20.63 1.08
C THR A 49 16.85 21.06 1.89
N LEU A 50 15.80 20.24 1.90
CA LEU A 50 14.58 20.52 2.64
C LEU A 50 14.83 20.43 4.14
N GLY A 51 14.33 21.42 4.88
CA GLY A 51 14.38 21.47 6.33
C GLY A 51 13.19 20.77 6.99
N ALA A 52 13.23 20.59 8.30
CA ALA A 52 12.14 19.99 9.07
C ALA A 52 10.76 20.67 8.84
N PRO A 53 10.66 22.03 8.76
CA PRO A 53 9.39 22.70 8.49
C PRO A 53 8.83 22.43 7.08
N ASP A 54 9.70 22.05 6.12
CA ASP A 54 9.29 21.73 4.75
C ASP A 54 8.85 20.28 4.59
N LEU A 55 9.13 19.44 5.59
CA LEU A 55 8.86 18.02 5.62
C LEU A 55 7.67 17.64 6.52
N VAL A 56 6.98 18.62 7.14
CA VAL A 56 5.75 18.35 7.90
C VAL A 56 4.65 17.93 6.92
N PRO A 57 4.19 16.65 6.95
CA PRO A 57 3.28 16.15 5.95
C PRO A 57 1.98 16.93 5.91
N VAL A 58 1.44 17.12 4.72
CA VAL A 58 0.21 17.85 4.41
C VAL A 58 0.35 19.35 4.68
N PHE A 59 0.76 19.73 5.90
CA PHE A 59 0.80 21.14 6.32
C PHE A 59 1.84 21.94 5.54
N SER A 60 3.04 21.40 5.32
CA SER A 60 4.07 22.11 4.55
C SER A 60 3.58 22.46 3.14
N TRP A 61 2.95 21.50 2.46
CA TRP A 61 2.41 21.72 1.12
C TRP A 61 1.28 22.75 1.11
N LEU A 62 0.38 22.72 2.08
CA LEU A 62 -0.74 23.68 2.20
C LEU A 62 -0.23 25.09 2.50
N PHE A 63 0.67 25.27 3.48
CA PHE A 63 1.22 26.59 3.85
C PHE A 63 2.06 27.20 2.73
N LEU A 64 2.83 26.37 2.00
CA LEU A 64 3.63 26.82 0.87
C LEU A 64 2.84 26.87 -0.45
N ARG A 65 1.54 26.56 -0.42
CA ARG A 65 0.64 26.54 -1.60
C ARG A 65 1.20 25.70 -2.75
N GLY A 66 1.81 24.57 -2.42
CA GLY A 66 2.42 23.68 -3.41
C GLY A 66 3.65 24.27 -4.09
N ARG A 67 4.43 25.11 -3.43
CA ARG A 67 5.64 25.73 -3.99
C ARG A 67 6.85 25.55 -3.09
N CYS A 68 8.02 25.46 -3.70
CA CYS A 68 9.27 25.44 -2.95
C CYS A 68 9.49 26.78 -2.23
N ARG A 69 9.87 26.76 -0.95
CA ARG A 69 10.15 27.95 -0.13
C ARG A 69 11.27 28.83 -0.70
N HIS A 70 12.26 28.22 -1.38
CA HIS A 70 13.46 28.90 -1.84
C HIS A 70 13.36 29.41 -3.29
N CYS A 71 12.87 28.57 -4.20
CA CYS A 71 12.86 28.93 -5.63
C CYS A 71 11.44 29.12 -6.20
N GLY A 72 10.39 28.92 -5.41
CA GLY A 72 9.01 29.07 -5.88
C GLY A 72 8.53 27.97 -6.86
N ALA A 73 9.37 26.99 -7.21
CA ALA A 73 9.02 25.94 -8.13
C ALA A 73 7.82 25.13 -7.63
N HIS A 74 6.95 24.72 -8.55
CA HIS A 74 5.72 23.98 -8.24
C HIS A 74 6.03 22.56 -7.73
N ILE A 75 5.43 22.19 -6.62
CA ILE A 75 5.46 20.85 -6.03
C ILE A 75 4.17 20.12 -6.44
N PRO A 76 4.26 18.99 -7.17
CA PRO A 76 3.08 18.27 -7.64
C PRO A 76 2.13 17.89 -6.51
N ALA A 77 0.81 17.99 -6.78
CA ALA A 77 -0.24 17.61 -5.83
C ALA A 77 -0.20 16.12 -5.43
N ARG A 78 0.47 15.28 -6.21
CA ARG A 78 0.72 13.85 -5.89
C ARG A 78 1.27 13.69 -4.46
N TYR A 79 2.19 14.55 -4.02
CA TYR A 79 2.77 14.47 -2.66
C TYR A 79 1.69 14.66 -1.59
N LEU A 80 0.87 15.71 -1.73
CA LEU A 80 -0.24 15.96 -0.82
C LEU A 80 -1.24 14.80 -0.79
N LEU A 81 -1.63 14.28 -1.98
CA LEU A 81 -2.60 13.18 -2.08
C LEU A 81 -2.08 11.89 -1.42
N VAL A 82 -0.81 11.55 -1.62
CA VAL A 82 -0.17 10.39 -1.01
C VAL A 82 -0.14 10.53 0.52
N GLU A 83 0.21 11.70 1.04
CA GLU A 83 0.26 11.98 2.48
C GLU A 83 -1.14 11.93 3.11
N LEU A 84 -2.15 12.54 2.46
CA LEU A 84 -3.55 12.46 2.90
C LEU A 84 -4.04 11.00 2.93
N LEU A 85 -3.75 10.23 1.87
CA LEU A 85 -4.10 8.82 1.81
C LEU A 85 -3.48 8.04 2.98
N GLY A 86 -2.21 8.29 3.30
CA GLY A 86 -1.53 7.65 4.44
C GLY A 86 -2.20 7.98 5.76
N GLY A 87 -2.58 9.24 5.97
CA GLY A 87 -3.30 9.66 7.18
C GLY A 87 -4.67 8.98 7.31
N VAL A 88 -5.44 8.91 6.23
CA VAL A 88 -6.75 8.24 6.21
C VAL A 88 -6.60 6.73 6.46
N LEU A 89 -5.62 6.09 5.82
CA LEU A 89 -5.37 4.65 6.02
C LEU A 89 -4.92 4.33 7.44
N ALA A 90 -4.16 5.21 8.12
CA ALA A 90 -3.80 5.02 9.52
C ALA A 90 -5.04 4.99 10.43
N LEU A 91 -6.00 5.87 10.19
CA LEU A 91 -7.27 5.86 10.91
C LEU A 91 -8.09 4.61 10.57
N GLY A 92 -8.14 4.19 9.31
CA GLY A 92 -8.80 2.98 8.86
C GLY A 92 -8.21 1.71 9.48
N CYS A 93 -6.88 1.58 9.49
CA CYS A 93 -6.18 0.47 10.13
C CYS A 93 -6.45 0.41 11.64
N THR A 94 -6.45 1.57 12.32
CA THR A 94 -6.79 1.63 13.75
C THR A 94 -8.23 1.18 14.00
N ARG A 95 -9.18 1.61 13.16
CA ARG A 95 -10.59 1.20 13.28
C ARG A 95 -10.76 -0.31 13.05
N ARG A 96 -10.04 -0.90 12.11
CA ARG A 96 -10.16 -2.32 11.74
C ARG A 96 -9.46 -3.25 12.72
N TYR A 97 -8.23 -2.89 13.13
CA TYR A 97 -7.35 -3.76 13.92
C TYR A 97 -7.24 -3.37 15.40
N GLY A 98 -7.96 -2.32 15.80
CA GLY A 98 -8.08 -1.90 17.16
C GLY A 98 -7.11 -0.81 17.60
N ALA A 99 -7.54 -0.05 18.58
CA ALA A 99 -6.75 0.92 19.31
C ALA A 99 -6.09 0.28 20.52
N ALA A 100 -4.88 0.75 20.87
CA ALA A 100 -4.19 0.39 22.09
C ALA A 100 -3.60 1.64 22.74
N TYR A 101 -3.96 1.91 23.97
CA TYR A 101 -3.62 3.16 24.65
C TYR A 101 -2.42 3.03 25.59
N ALA A 102 -1.95 1.81 25.81
CA ALA A 102 -0.81 1.53 26.68
C ALA A 102 0.08 0.43 26.11
N LEU A 103 1.38 0.52 26.40
CA LEU A 103 2.30 -0.60 26.20
C LEU A 103 1.96 -1.71 27.22
N PRO A 104 2.09 -3.01 26.82
CA PRO A 104 2.68 -3.54 25.58
C PRO A 104 1.71 -3.69 24.40
N GLY A 105 0.45 -3.28 24.49
CA GLY A 105 -0.59 -3.54 23.49
C GLY A 105 -0.40 -2.80 22.14
N GLY A 106 0.36 -1.71 22.11
CA GLY A 106 0.57 -0.93 20.91
C GLY A 106 1.32 0.39 21.13
N LEU A 107 1.37 1.24 20.11
CA LEU A 107 2.08 2.50 20.12
C LEU A 107 1.24 3.60 19.43
N PHE A 108 1.35 4.84 19.90
CA PHE A 108 0.59 6.00 19.36
C PHE A 108 -0.94 5.79 19.35
N GLY A 109 -1.46 4.99 20.28
CA GLY A 109 -2.87 4.63 20.33
C GLY A 109 -3.32 3.65 19.26
N MET A 110 -2.40 2.98 18.54
CA MET A 110 -2.64 1.92 17.58
C MET A 110 -2.15 0.58 18.14
N SER A 111 -2.90 -0.50 17.91
CA SER A 111 -2.43 -1.85 18.21
C SER A 111 -1.25 -2.25 17.29
N TRP A 112 -0.46 -3.25 17.68
CA TRP A 112 0.62 -3.77 16.84
C TRP A 112 0.10 -4.28 15.49
N ALA A 113 -1.09 -4.89 15.47
CA ALA A 113 -1.74 -5.33 14.24
C ALA A 113 -2.11 -4.13 13.33
N ALA A 114 -2.60 -3.03 13.91
CA ALA A 114 -2.91 -1.81 13.17
C ALA A 114 -1.64 -1.15 12.59
N LEU A 115 -0.55 -1.12 13.35
CA LEU A 115 0.75 -0.61 12.89
C LEU A 115 1.32 -1.46 11.76
N LEU A 116 1.22 -2.80 11.88
CA LEU A 116 1.66 -3.73 10.86
C LEU A 116 0.83 -3.57 9.57
N ALA A 117 -0.50 -3.45 9.70
CA ALA A 117 -1.39 -3.19 8.56
C ALA A 117 -1.05 -1.85 7.87
N LEU A 118 -0.73 -0.80 8.63
CA LEU A 118 -0.31 0.48 8.08
C LEU A 118 1.04 0.36 7.33
N ALA A 119 1.99 -0.40 7.85
CA ALA A 119 3.25 -0.69 7.15
C ALA A 119 3.01 -1.43 5.84
N VAL A 120 2.11 -2.42 5.82
CA VAL A 120 1.67 -3.12 4.61
C VAL A 120 1.08 -2.13 3.60
N CYS A 121 0.19 -1.23 4.01
CA CYS A 121 -0.35 -0.18 3.14
C CYS A 121 0.76 0.68 2.51
N GLY A 122 1.78 1.06 3.29
CA GLY A 122 2.93 1.82 2.79
C GLY A 122 3.74 1.05 1.74
N ILE A 123 4.01 -0.24 1.98
CA ILE A 123 4.70 -1.11 1.02
C ILE A 123 3.88 -1.21 -0.28
N LEU A 124 2.57 -1.46 -0.18
CA LEU A 124 1.67 -1.57 -1.33
C LEU A 124 1.60 -0.26 -2.14
N LEU A 125 1.64 0.90 -1.47
CA LEU A 125 1.76 2.18 -2.15
C LEU A 125 3.05 2.24 -2.98
N SER A 126 4.20 1.89 -2.40
CA SER A 126 5.48 1.90 -3.13
C SER A 126 5.46 0.94 -4.31
N VAL A 127 4.92 -0.27 -4.13
CA VAL A 127 4.73 -1.24 -5.22
C VAL A 127 3.87 -0.63 -6.32
N SER A 128 2.71 -0.07 -5.97
CA SER A 128 1.78 0.53 -6.93
C SER A 128 2.43 1.67 -7.73
N LEU A 129 3.19 2.55 -7.07
CA LEU A 129 3.85 3.67 -7.72
C LEU A 129 4.99 3.24 -8.64
N ILE A 130 5.78 2.24 -8.23
CA ILE A 130 6.89 1.71 -9.02
C ILE A 130 6.34 0.96 -10.23
N ASP A 131 5.36 0.08 -10.02
CA ASP A 131 4.79 -0.71 -11.10
C ASP A 131 4.10 0.18 -12.15
N ALA A 132 3.41 1.24 -11.71
CA ALA A 132 2.80 2.21 -12.63
C ALA A 132 3.84 2.96 -13.50
N GLU A 133 5.08 3.15 -13.01
CA GLU A 133 6.14 3.85 -13.74
C GLU A 133 7.04 2.90 -14.56
N THR A 134 7.32 1.70 -14.04
CA THR A 134 8.35 0.80 -14.59
C THR A 134 7.83 -0.56 -15.05
N GLN A 135 6.55 -0.88 -14.76
CA GLN A 135 5.94 -2.19 -14.99
C GLN A 135 6.75 -3.35 -14.35
N THR A 136 7.39 -3.06 -13.23
CA THR A 136 8.19 -4.04 -12.48
C THR A 136 7.96 -3.89 -10.99
N ILE A 137 7.86 -5.01 -10.27
CA ILE A 137 7.73 -5.03 -8.81
C ILE A 137 9.06 -5.48 -8.20
N PRO A 138 9.77 -4.61 -7.44
CA PRO A 138 11.03 -4.98 -6.82
C PRO A 138 10.87 -6.11 -5.80
N ASP A 139 11.71 -7.15 -5.88
CA ASP A 139 11.69 -8.29 -4.96
C ASP A 139 11.88 -7.89 -3.49
N ARG A 140 12.62 -6.79 -3.24
CA ARG A 140 12.81 -6.25 -1.89
C ARG A 140 11.50 -5.84 -1.21
N LEU A 141 10.53 -5.30 -1.98
CA LEU A 141 9.22 -4.92 -1.45
C LEU A 141 8.34 -6.14 -1.22
N ASN A 142 8.40 -7.13 -2.13
CA ASN A 142 7.71 -8.42 -1.93
C ASN A 142 8.24 -9.15 -0.70
N LEU A 143 9.57 -9.13 -0.47
CA LEU A 143 10.18 -9.69 0.73
C LEU A 143 9.74 -8.95 2.00
N ALA A 144 9.73 -7.61 1.97
CA ALA A 144 9.25 -6.81 3.10
C ALA A 144 7.79 -7.13 3.44
N LEU A 145 6.93 -7.30 2.42
CA LEU A 145 5.54 -7.71 2.60
C LEU A 145 5.43 -9.12 3.17
N ALA A 146 6.24 -10.07 2.70
CA ALA A 146 6.28 -11.44 3.22
C ALA A 146 6.72 -11.47 4.69
N VAL A 147 7.69 -10.63 5.08
CA VAL A 147 8.10 -10.46 6.49
C VAL A 147 6.93 -9.95 7.33
N CYS A 148 6.18 -8.95 6.84
CA CYS A 148 4.96 -8.49 7.53
C CYS A 148 3.94 -9.63 7.68
N GLY A 149 3.76 -10.46 6.66
CA GLY A 149 2.89 -11.66 6.72
C GLY A 149 3.38 -12.67 7.77
N ALA A 150 4.67 -12.97 7.80
CA ALA A 150 5.25 -13.87 8.79
C ALA A 150 5.08 -13.33 10.23
N VAL A 151 5.28 -12.03 10.43
CA VAL A 151 5.04 -11.37 11.73
C VAL A 151 3.58 -11.47 12.12
N SER A 152 2.63 -11.29 11.19
CA SER A 152 1.20 -11.45 11.44
C SER A 152 0.86 -12.85 11.94
N VAL A 153 1.42 -13.89 11.31
CA VAL A 153 1.24 -15.28 11.73
C VAL A 153 1.82 -15.53 13.13
N LEU A 154 2.99 -14.96 13.43
CA LEU A 154 3.63 -15.10 14.75
C LEU A 154 2.83 -14.38 15.86
N LEU A 155 2.14 -13.29 15.55
CA LEU A 155 1.26 -12.58 16.49
C LEU A 155 -0.06 -13.33 16.77
N SER A 156 -0.48 -14.25 15.86
CA SER A 156 -1.70 -15.04 15.99
C SER A 156 -1.44 -16.50 15.60
N PRO A 157 -0.62 -17.24 16.38
CA PRO A 157 -0.16 -18.57 15.99
C PRO A 157 -1.25 -19.64 15.92
N ALA A 158 -2.42 -19.40 16.52
CA ALA A 158 -3.56 -20.31 16.45
C ALA A 158 -4.15 -20.42 15.03
N ASP A 159 -4.03 -19.36 14.23
CA ASP A 159 -4.63 -19.24 12.89
C ASP A 159 -3.62 -19.29 11.76
N TRP A 160 -2.49 -20.00 11.93
CA TRP A 160 -1.43 -20.02 10.92
C TRP A 160 -1.86 -20.68 9.59
N LEU A 161 -2.72 -21.71 9.64
CA LEU A 161 -3.11 -22.50 8.45
C LEU A 161 -3.86 -21.67 7.39
N PRO A 162 -4.88 -20.83 7.71
CA PRO A 162 -5.49 -19.91 6.76
C PRO A 162 -4.49 -18.97 6.05
N HIS A 163 -3.46 -18.54 6.73
CA HIS A 163 -2.43 -17.65 6.19
C HIS A 163 -1.51 -18.37 5.20
N VAL A 164 -1.08 -19.60 5.54
CA VAL A 164 -0.27 -20.42 4.64
C VAL A 164 -1.09 -20.79 3.40
N ILE A 165 -2.34 -21.21 3.55
CA ILE A 165 -3.23 -21.47 2.40
C ILE A 165 -3.37 -20.19 1.57
N GLY A 166 -3.50 -19.01 2.21
CA GLY A 166 -3.59 -17.71 1.56
C GLY A 166 -2.40 -17.41 0.65
N ALA A 167 -1.18 -17.76 1.07
CA ALA A 167 0.01 -17.57 0.26
C ALA A 167 -0.03 -18.34 -1.06
N PHE A 168 -0.75 -19.47 -1.13
CA PHE A 168 -0.74 -20.35 -2.29
C PHE A 168 -2.06 -20.33 -3.09
N CYS A 169 -3.19 -20.01 -2.48
CA CYS A 169 -4.52 -20.13 -3.11
C CYS A 169 -4.69 -19.30 -4.38
N VAL A 170 -3.99 -18.18 -4.52
CA VAL A 170 -4.01 -17.31 -5.71
C VAL A 170 -2.69 -17.39 -6.48
N SER A 171 -1.56 -17.40 -5.79
CA SER A 171 -0.24 -17.37 -6.43
C SER A 171 0.02 -18.64 -7.26
N VAL A 172 -0.38 -19.83 -6.79
CA VAL A 172 -0.22 -21.09 -7.54
C VAL A 172 -1.09 -21.10 -8.80
N PRO A 173 -2.39 -20.81 -8.79
CA PRO A 173 -3.19 -20.67 -10.01
C PRO A 173 -2.63 -19.65 -11.00
N MET A 174 -2.15 -18.47 -10.52
CA MET A 174 -1.51 -17.48 -11.37
C MET A 174 -0.24 -18.04 -12.03
N PHE A 175 0.60 -18.73 -11.25
CA PHE A 175 1.81 -19.36 -11.76
C PHE A 175 1.50 -20.45 -12.80
N LEU A 176 0.54 -21.33 -12.53
CA LEU A 176 0.12 -22.37 -13.46
C LEU A 176 -0.45 -21.77 -14.76
N LEU A 177 -1.18 -20.67 -14.67
CA LEU A 177 -1.70 -19.98 -15.85
C LEU A 177 -0.56 -19.39 -16.70
N CYS A 178 0.50 -18.89 -16.08
CA CYS A 178 1.69 -18.39 -16.79
C CYS A 178 2.47 -19.52 -17.50
N LEU A 179 2.39 -20.78 -17.04
CA LEU A 179 2.98 -21.92 -17.73
C LEU A 179 2.20 -22.32 -18.99
N VAL A 180 0.91 -22.00 -19.05
CA VAL A 180 0.04 -22.33 -20.20
C VAL A 180 -0.06 -21.16 -21.18
N ILE A 181 -0.06 -19.93 -20.65
CA ILE A 181 -0.21 -18.71 -21.45
C ILE A 181 0.96 -17.78 -21.14
N ASP A 182 1.90 -17.69 -22.08
CA ASP A 182 3.06 -16.81 -21.95
C ASP A 182 2.62 -15.37 -21.72
N GLY A 183 3.15 -14.76 -20.64
CA GLY A 183 2.87 -13.37 -20.30
C GLY A 183 1.49 -13.10 -19.69
N ALA A 184 0.78 -14.13 -19.21
CA ALA A 184 -0.54 -13.95 -18.55
C ALA A 184 -0.46 -13.04 -17.31
N PHE A 185 0.58 -13.19 -16.49
CA PHE A 185 0.87 -12.34 -15.33
C PHE A 185 2.37 -12.08 -15.20
N GLY A 186 2.74 -10.96 -14.59
CA GLY A 186 4.11 -10.67 -14.20
C GLY A 186 4.58 -11.58 -13.05
N GLY A 187 5.84 -12.03 -13.08
CA GLY A 187 6.41 -12.79 -11.96
C GLY A 187 6.40 -12.02 -10.64
N GLY A 188 6.44 -10.67 -10.72
CA GLY A 188 6.29 -9.77 -9.59
C GLY A 188 4.90 -9.83 -8.94
N ASP A 189 3.83 -9.91 -9.76
CA ASP A 189 2.44 -10.00 -9.30
C ASP A 189 2.18 -11.31 -8.54
N ILE A 190 2.75 -12.42 -9.03
CA ILE A 190 2.64 -13.74 -8.38
C ILE A 190 3.29 -13.69 -6.99
N LYS A 191 4.50 -13.12 -6.89
CA LYS A 191 5.20 -12.96 -5.61
C LYS A 191 4.46 -12.01 -4.67
N LEU A 192 3.89 -10.92 -5.21
CA LEU A 192 3.07 -9.97 -4.46
C LEU A 192 1.86 -10.66 -3.84
N MET A 193 1.12 -11.45 -4.62
CA MET A 193 -0.07 -12.16 -4.13
C MET A 193 0.29 -13.25 -3.12
N ALA A 194 1.43 -13.94 -3.28
CA ALA A 194 1.92 -14.89 -2.29
C ALA A 194 2.24 -14.20 -0.95
N ALA A 195 2.97 -13.10 -0.99
CA ALA A 195 3.34 -12.33 0.21
C ALA A 195 2.11 -11.70 0.89
N ALA A 196 1.19 -11.12 0.10
CA ALA A 196 -0.06 -10.56 0.60
C ALA A 196 -0.97 -11.65 1.19
N GLY A 197 -1.03 -12.82 0.58
CA GLY A 197 -1.83 -13.95 1.05
C GLY A 197 -1.36 -14.47 2.40
N LEU A 198 -0.06 -14.47 2.64
CA LEU A 198 0.52 -14.80 3.95
C LEU A 198 0.08 -13.81 5.04
N PHE A 199 -0.17 -12.55 4.70
CA PHE A 199 -0.69 -11.54 5.61
C PHE A 199 -2.21 -11.64 5.81
N LEU A 200 -2.96 -11.80 4.72
CA LEU A 200 -4.43 -11.70 4.69
C LEU A 200 -5.16 -12.97 5.10
N GLY A 201 -4.58 -14.15 4.85
CA GLY A 201 -5.29 -15.42 4.85
C GLY A 201 -6.10 -15.64 3.56
N TRP A 202 -6.51 -16.90 3.31
CA TRP A 202 -7.04 -17.33 2.01
C TRP A 202 -8.33 -16.61 1.56
N GLN A 203 -9.29 -16.39 2.46
CA GLN A 203 -10.57 -15.75 2.14
C GLN A 203 -10.38 -14.32 1.63
N HIS A 204 -9.59 -13.53 2.38
CA HIS A 204 -9.31 -12.14 2.00
C HIS A 204 -8.39 -12.05 0.78
N THR A 205 -7.53 -13.06 0.54
CA THR A 205 -6.68 -13.11 -0.66
C THR A 205 -7.49 -13.35 -1.93
N LEU A 206 -8.50 -14.24 -1.87
CA LEU A 206 -9.44 -14.42 -2.97
C LEU A 206 -10.24 -13.14 -3.24
N LEU A 207 -10.69 -12.47 -2.19
CA LEU A 207 -11.40 -11.19 -2.32
C LEU A 207 -10.50 -10.11 -2.91
N ALA A 208 -9.22 -10.04 -2.49
CA ALA A 208 -8.24 -9.10 -3.04
C ALA A 208 -8.02 -9.32 -4.54
N MET A 209 -7.88 -10.59 -4.96
CA MET A 209 -7.74 -10.94 -6.38
C MET A 209 -8.99 -10.59 -7.18
N PHE A 210 -10.18 -10.85 -6.62
CA PHE A 210 -11.46 -10.47 -7.25
C PHE A 210 -11.51 -8.96 -7.56
N PHE A 211 -11.21 -8.11 -6.57
CA PHE A 211 -11.18 -6.65 -6.78
C PHE A 211 -10.06 -6.23 -7.73
N GLY A 212 -8.89 -6.87 -7.65
CA GLY A 212 -7.77 -6.61 -8.56
C GLY A 212 -8.16 -6.86 -10.02
N ILE A 213 -8.81 -8.00 -10.30
CA ILE A 213 -9.31 -8.34 -11.64
C ILE A 213 -10.42 -7.37 -12.06
N LEU A 214 -11.35 -7.05 -11.16
CA LEU A 214 -12.46 -6.15 -11.46
C LEU A 214 -11.95 -4.76 -11.87
N PHE A 215 -11.07 -4.16 -11.07
CA PHE A 215 -10.55 -2.81 -11.36
C PHE A 215 -9.61 -2.81 -12.56
N GLY A 216 -8.71 -3.79 -12.65
CA GLY A 216 -7.81 -3.93 -13.80
C GLY A 216 -8.57 -4.20 -15.10
N GLY A 217 -9.62 -5.05 -15.04
CA GLY A 217 -10.50 -5.33 -16.17
C GLY A 217 -11.27 -4.09 -16.63
N VAL A 218 -11.90 -3.35 -15.71
CA VAL A 218 -12.58 -2.09 -16.04
C VAL A 218 -11.60 -1.09 -16.66
N TYR A 219 -10.42 -0.93 -16.09
CA TYR A 219 -9.40 -0.05 -16.64
C TYR A 219 -8.96 -0.47 -18.06
N GLY A 220 -8.70 -1.77 -18.27
CA GLY A 220 -8.34 -2.32 -19.57
C GLY A 220 -9.43 -2.09 -20.63
N ILE A 221 -10.70 -2.30 -20.27
CA ILE A 221 -11.83 -2.01 -21.16
C ILE A 221 -11.90 -0.51 -21.50
N CYS A 222 -11.69 0.37 -20.52
CA CYS A 222 -11.67 1.81 -20.74
C CYS A 222 -10.52 2.24 -21.69
N LEU A 223 -9.32 1.64 -21.56
CA LEU A 223 -8.20 1.92 -22.45
C LEU A 223 -8.49 1.48 -23.90
N LEU A 224 -9.06 0.29 -24.07
CA LEU A 224 -9.45 -0.22 -25.38
C LEU A 224 -10.55 0.64 -26.03
N ALA A 225 -11.57 1.01 -25.26
CA ALA A 225 -12.65 1.87 -25.74
C ALA A 225 -12.15 3.28 -26.15
N ALA A 226 -11.18 3.82 -25.41
CA ALA A 226 -10.55 5.10 -25.70
C ALA A 226 -9.53 5.02 -26.86
N LYS A 227 -9.30 3.85 -27.48
CA LYS A 227 -8.27 3.59 -28.52
C LYS A 227 -6.86 4.05 -28.12
N LYS A 228 -6.58 4.11 -26.82
CA LYS A 228 -5.27 4.52 -26.26
C LYS A 228 -4.30 3.34 -26.09
N ALA A 229 -4.80 2.12 -26.17
CA ALA A 229 -4.00 0.91 -26.12
C ALA A 229 -4.46 -0.09 -27.19
N GLY A 230 -3.53 -0.85 -27.75
CA GLY A 230 -3.80 -1.98 -28.63
C GLY A 230 -4.12 -3.24 -27.83
N LYS A 231 -4.66 -4.28 -28.49
CA LYS A 231 -5.00 -5.57 -27.84
C LYS A 231 -3.78 -6.30 -27.23
N LYS A 232 -2.55 -5.89 -27.57
CA LYS A 232 -1.30 -6.51 -27.10
C LYS A 232 -0.49 -5.61 -26.15
N ASP A 233 -1.00 -4.40 -25.84
CA ASP A 233 -0.29 -3.52 -24.93
C ASP A 233 -0.45 -3.99 -23.49
N HIS A 234 0.68 -4.16 -22.81
CA HIS A 234 0.70 -4.47 -21.38
C HIS A 234 0.52 -3.20 -20.57
N PHE A 235 -0.28 -3.27 -19.52
CA PHE A 235 -0.41 -2.21 -18.53
C PHE A 235 -0.02 -2.73 -17.15
N ALA A 236 0.40 -1.83 -16.28
CA ALA A 236 0.76 -2.17 -14.90
C ALA A 236 -0.46 -2.74 -14.17
N PHE A 237 -0.42 -4.00 -13.78
CA PHE A 237 -1.51 -4.66 -13.05
C PHE A 237 -1.38 -4.52 -11.53
N GLY A 238 -0.15 -4.35 -11.04
CA GLY A 238 0.17 -4.20 -9.61
C GLY A 238 -0.66 -3.16 -8.86
N PRO A 239 -0.92 -1.94 -9.39
CA PRO A 239 -1.75 -0.95 -8.72
C PRO A 239 -3.15 -1.44 -8.38
N PHE A 240 -3.76 -2.23 -9.27
CA PHE A 240 -5.11 -2.79 -9.08
C PHE A 240 -5.09 -3.93 -8.05
N LEU A 241 -4.05 -4.77 -8.06
CA LEU A 241 -3.84 -5.77 -7.02
C LEU A 241 -3.63 -5.12 -5.65
N CYS A 242 -2.79 -4.08 -5.57
CA CYS A 242 -2.56 -3.32 -4.34
C CYS A 242 -3.85 -2.71 -3.79
N ALA A 243 -4.70 -2.13 -4.65
CA ALA A 243 -6.00 -1.61 -4.25
C ALA A 243 -6.92 -2.72 -3.73
N GLY A 244 -6.98 -3.86 -4.43
CA GLY A 244 -7.75 -5.03 -4.00
C GLY A 244 -7.29 -5.57 -2.65
N ILE A 245 -5.98 -5.65 -2.41
CA ILE A 245 -5.38 -6.07 -1.13
C ILE A 245 -5.79 -5.12 0.00
N VAL A 246 -5.70 -3.80 -0.20
CA VAL A 246 -6.10 -2.80 0.81
C VAL A 246 -7.60 -2.88 1.11
N ILE A 247 -8.45 -3.05 0.11
CA ILE A 247 -9.90 -3.20 0.29
C ILE A 247 -10.21 -4.48 1.07
N ALA A 248 -9.63 -5.61 0.67
CA ALA A 248 -9.83 -6.88 1.37
C ALA A 248 -9.32 -6.82 2.82
N MET A 249 -8.21 -6.14 3.06
CA MET A 249 -7.63 -5.96 4.40
C MET A 249 -8.54 -5.13 5.32
N LEU A 250 -9.08 -4.02 4.83
CA LEU A 250 -9.86 -3.08 5.66
C LEU A 250 -11.35 -3.45 5.74
N PHE A 251 -11.92 -3.96 4.66
CA PHE A 251 -13.36 -4.18 4.52
C PHE A 251 -13.73 -5.63 4.26
N GLY A 252 -12.75 -6.55 4.16
CA GLY A 252 -13.00 -7.93 3.78
C GLY A 252 -13.94 -8.69 4.72
N GLY A 253 -13.82 -8.48 6.06
CA GLY A 253 -14.75 -9.09 7.02
C GLY A 253 -16.21 -8.73 6.72
N PRO A 254 -16.60 -7.44 6.80
CA PRO A 254 -17.96 -7.01 6.48
C PRO A 254 -18.47 -7.46 5.10
N ILE A 255 -17.60 -7.48 4.07
CA ILE A 255 -17.98 -7.92 2.72
C ILE A 255 -18.27 -9.43 2.70
N LEU A 256 -17.43 -10.23 3.33
CA LEU A 256 -17.63 -11.69 3.40
C LEU A 256 -18.85 -12.05 4.25
N ASP A 257 -19.04 -11.38 5.39
CA ASP A 257 -20.22 -11.58 6.26
C ASP A 257 -21.51 -11.26 5.50
N TRP A 258 -21.52 -10.13 4.77
CA TRP A 258 -22.64 -9.76 3.91
C TRP A 258 -22.90 -10.82 2.84
N TYR A 259 -21.87 -11.31 2.14
CA TYR A 259 -22.00 -12.33 1.12
C TYR A 259 -22.54 -13.65 1.68
N CYS A 260 -22.00 -14.10 2.83
CA CYS A 260 -22.46 -15.31 3.48
C CYS A 260 -23.90 -15.24 4.02
N ALA A 261 -24.41 -14.03 4.28
CA ALA A 261 -25.79 -13.84 4.69
C ALA A 261 -26.82 -14.05 3.54
N PHE A 262 -26.37 -14.13 2.29
CA PHE A 262 -27.21 -14.42 1.11
C PHE A 262 -27.16 -15.88 0.66
N LEU A 263 -26.27 -16.68 1.24
CA LEU A 263 -26.16 -18.11 0.97
C LEU A 263 -26.89 -18.94 2.01
#